data_4113cd3f7ca3562d448256dca1172d01
#
_entry.id   4113cd3f7ca3562d448256dca1172d01
#
_cell.length_a   1.000
_cell.length_b   1.000
_cell.length_c   1.000
_cell.angle_alpha   90.00
_cell.angle_beta   90.00
_cell.angle_gamma   90.00
#
_symmetry.space_group_name_H-M   'P 1'
#
loop_
_entity.id
_entity.type
_entity.pdbx_description
1 polymer ?
#
loop_
_entity_poly.entity_id
_entity_poly.type
_entity_poly.pdbx_seq_one_letter_code
_entity_poly.pdbx_strand_id
1 'polypeptide(L)'
;YKLLKSEIYINQYKMDEALNILEVLKNKKVSKDNNNEIRVNILMANAYIKKRNYEEAENILLSLMKRYKGLELAYLNLSILYRDKNELSKSIKILKEGINLSPNFMPFYTNLACFYRNSGQLKLAIETNLFIISKNKSDFNCFHELSGIYDFKDHQNELKFLLNTKIENLNPGSKIYAAFAISNLLHKQRKFKESAKYLKVGNDESLKYRKSDLNLKIKHIEFYRSIKFNDSKHKFFNNSCNYIFIVGMPRSGSTLLENILSLNPNVIDMG
;
A
#
# COMPACT_ATOMS: atom_id res chain seq x y z
N TYR A 1 21.07 13.04 -12.74
CA TYR A 1 20.74 14.00 -11.67
C TYR A 1 19.27 14.42 -11.71
N LYS A 2 18.74 14.97 -12.84
CA LYS A 2 17.36 15.49 -12.91
C LYS A 2 16.28 14.42 -12.66
N LEU A 3 16.45 13.21 -13.17
CA LEU A 3 15.56 12.09 -12.90
C LEU A 3 15.53 11.73 -11.42
N LEU A 4 16.68 11.62 -10.78
CA LEU A 4 16.76 11.36 -9.35
C LEU A 4 16.08 12.47 -8.52
N LYS A 5 16.27 13.74 -8.93
CA LYS A 5 15.60 14.88 -8.29
C LYS A 5 14.09 14.80 -8.41
N SER A 6 13.55 14.41 -9.57
CA SER A 6 12.12 14.22 -9.75
C SER A 6 11.57 13.06 -8.90
N GLU A 7 12.29 11.96 -8.79
CA GLU A 7 11.93 10.85 -7.87
C GLU A 7 11.86 11.31 -6.41
N ILE A 8 12.85 12.10 -5.96
CA ILE A 8 12.86 12.69 -4.60
C ILE A 8 11.64 13.59 -4.40
N TYR A 9 11.31 14.44 -5.36
CA TYR A 9 10.14 15.31 -5.28
C TYR A 9 8.82 14.52 -5.23
N ILE A 10 8.68 13.46 -6.03
CA ILE A 10 7.52 12.56 -5.97
C ILE A 10 7.39 11.94 -4.57
N ASN A 11 8.50 11.53 -3.96
CA ASN A 11 8.49 10.96 -2.61
C ASN A 11 8.21 11.99 -1.52
N GLN A 12 8.53 13.26 -1.76
CA GLN A 12 8.22 14.40 -0.88
C GLN A 12 6.84 15.00 -1.11
N TYR A 13 6.00 14.39 -1.97
CA TYR A 13 4.69 14.91 -2.37
C TYR A 13 4.73 16.28 -3.05
N LYS A 14 5.84 16.63 -3.71
CA LYS A 14 6.01 17.85 -4.52
C LYS A 14 5.80 17.52 -5.99
N MET A 15 4.53 17.26 -6.36
CA MET A 15 4.21 16.69 -7.68
C MET A 15 4.42 17.68 -8.81
N ASP A 16 4.10 18.96 -8.61
CA ASP A 16 4.20 19.98 -9.66
C ASP A 16 5.66 20.25 -10.02
N GLU A 17 6.55 20.34 -9.02
CA GLU A 17 7.98 20.49 -9.23
C GLU A 17 8.58 19.26 -9.93
N ALA A 18 8.10 18.06 -9.58
CA ALA A 18 8.53 16.82 -10.24
C ALA A 18 8.08 16.81 -11.71
N LEU A 19 6.82 17.12 -12.00
CA LEU A 19 6.25 17.15 -13.34
C LEU A 19 6.96 18.18 -14.22
N ASN A 20 7.23 19.39 -13.72
CA ASN A 20 7.98 20.42 -14.45
C ASN A 20 9.36 19.93 -14.90
N ILE A 21 10.08 19.22 -14.03
CA ILE A 21 11.38 18.63 -14.39
C ILE A 21 11.22 17.55 -15.47
N LEU A 22 10.21 16.68 -15.32
CA LEU A 22 9.97 15.56 -16.23
C LEU A 22 9.51 16.03 -17.62
N GLU A 23 8.69 17.07 -17.71
CA GLU A 23 8.28 17.70 -18.97
C GLU A 23 9.47 18.31 -19.71
N VAL A 24 10.36 19.02 -19.01
CA VAL A 24 11.59 19.53 -19.62
C VAL A 24 12.46 18.40 -20.15
N LEU A 25 12.54 17.26 -19.44
CA LEU A 25 13.30 16.08 -19.91
C LEU A 25 12.63 15.44 -21.12
N LYS A 26 11.31 15.32 -21.14
CA LYS A 26 10.54 14.77 -22.26
C LYS A 26 10.71 15.63 -23.52
N ASN A 27 10.61 16.97 -23.40
CA ASN A 27 10.68 17.89 -24.53
C ASN A 27 12.08 18.01 -25.13
N LYS A 28 13.13 17.83 -24.34
CA LYS A 28 14.52 17.98 -24.82
C LYS A 28 14.98 16.87 -25.76
N LYS A 29 14.13 15.87 -26.11
CA LYS A 29 14.55 14.66 -26.85
C LYS A 29 15.88 14.09 -26.31
N VAL A 30 16.11 14.23 -24.99
CA VAL A 30 17.32 13.76 -24.31
C VAL A 30 17.47 12.25 -24.43
N SER A 31 16.49 11.60 -24.99
CA SER A 31 16.48 10.16 -25.14
C SER A 31 16.47 9.74 -26.61
N LYS A 32 17.64 9.69 -27.21
CA LYS A 32 17.92 8.64 -28.20
C LYS A 32 17.94 7.26 -27.53
N ASP A 33 17.83 7.22 -26.19
CA ASP A 33 17.81 6.02 -25.38
C ASP A 33 16.39 5.76 -24.89
N ASN A 34 15.79 4.68 -25.41
CA ASN A 34 14.44 4.22 -25.06
C ASN A 34 14.26 4.05 -23.54
N ASN A 35 15.32 3.65 -22.81
CA ASN A 35 15.26 3.45 -21.36
C ASN A 35 14.98 4.75 -20.60
N ASN A 36 15.59 5.87 -21.01
CA ASN A 36 15.34 7.17 -20.39
C ASN A 36 13.95 7.67 -20.71
N GLU A 37 13.43 7.47 -21.91
CA GLU A 37 12.06 7.81 -22.28
C GLU A 37 11.04 7.03 -21.43
N ILE A 38 11.24 5.71 -21.31
CA ILE A 38 10.39 4.86 -20.47
C ILE A 38 10.40 5.36 -19.03
N ARG A 39 11.59 5.61 -18.47
CA ARG A 39 11.73 6.05 -17.09
C ARG A 39 11.04 7.40 -16.83
N VAL A 40 11.21 8.37 -17.73
CA VAL A 40 10.51 9.67 -17.64
C VAL A 40 9.01 9.48 -17.62
N ASN A 41 8.46 8.71 -18.57
CA ASN A 41 7.01 8.51 -18.68
C ASN A 41 6.44 7.71 -17.48
N ILE A 42 7.16 6.72 -16.96
CA ILE A 42 6.77 5.99 -15.73
C ILE A 42 6.74 6.95 -14.53
N LEU A 43 7.73 7.82 -14.38
CA LEU A 43 7.75 8.80 -13.29
C LEU A 43 6.64 9.85 -13.43
N MET A 44 6.34 10.29 -14.65
CA MET A 44 5.20 11.18 -14.92
C MET A 44 3.87 10.50 -14.54
N ALA A 45 3.66 9.25 -14.97
CA ALA A 45 2.46 8.50 -14.61
C ALA A 45 2.32 8.35 -13.09
N ASN A 46 3.41 8.03 -12.37
CA ASN A 46 3.42 7.95 -10.92
C ASN A 46 3.07 9.28 -10.23
N ALA A 47 3.59 10.40 -10.75
CA ALA A 47 3.27 11.72 -10.24
C ALA A 47 1.80 12.07 -10.46
N TYR A 48 1.24 11.76 -11.64
CA TYR A 48 -0.17 11.96 -11.93
C TYR A 48 -1.08 11.05 -11.09
N ILE A 49 -0.73 9.79 -10.86
CA ILE A 49 -1.48 8.89 -9.95
C ILE A 49 -1.55 9.50 -8.55
N LYS A 50 -0.41 9.93 -8.00
CA LYS A 50 -0.38 10.57 -6.68
C LYS A 50 -1.14 11.89 -6.61
N LYS A 51 -1.21 12.62 -7.73
CA LYS A 51 -2.00 13.83 -7.88
C LYS A 51 -3.50 13.56 -8.11
N ARG A 52 -3.88 12.28 -8.24
CA ARG A 52 -5.24 11.81 -8.61
C ARG A 52 -5.69 12.26 -10.00
N ASN A 53 -4.76 12.65 -10.85
CA ASN A 53 -5.04 12.92 -12.26
C ASN A 53 -4.89 11.59 -13.03
N TYR A 54 -5.91 10.74 -12.88
CA TYR A 54 -5.86 9.37 -13.38
C TYR A 54 -5.94 9.26 -14.89
N GLU A 55 -6.56 10.23 -15.56
CA GLU A 55 -6.73 10.24 -17.01
C GLU A 55 -5.37 10.37 -17.73
N GLU A 56 -4.58 11.37 -17.36
CA GLU A 56 -3.25 11.57 -17.92
C GLU A 56 -2.32 10.39 -17.59
N ALA A 57 -2.40 9.87 -16.36
CA ALA A 57 -1.60 8.70 -15.99
C ALA A 57 -1.96 7.47 -16.82
N GLU A 58 -3.25 7.21 -17.03
CA GLU A 58 -3.76 6.09 -17.83
C GLU A 58 -3.31 6.21 -19.30
N ASN A 59 -3.44 7.39 -19.90
CA ASN A 59 -3.03 7.67 -21.26
C ASN A 59 -1.52 7.42 -21.47
N ILE A 60 -0.68 7.87 -20.54
CA ILE A 60 0.77 7.64 -20.58
C ILE A 60 1.07 6.13 -20.51
N LEU A 61 0.46 5.41 -19.56
CA LEU A 61 0.73 3.98 -19.33
C LEU A 61 0.25 3.13 -20.51
N LEU A 62 -0.94 3.39 -21.05
CA LEU A 62 -1.46 2.69 -22.22
C LEU A 62 -0.60 2.96 -23.48
N SER A 63 -0.11 4.19 -23.65
CA SER A 63 0.83 4.53 -24.73
C SER A 63 2.14 3.73 -24.61
N LEU A 64 2.69 3.63 -23.38
CA LEU A 64 3.88 2.83 -23.12
C LEU A 64 3.64 1.34 -23.41
N MET A 65 2.51 0.78 -22.96
CA MET A 65 2.16 -0.63 -23.21
C MET A 65 2.01 -0.93 -24.70
N LYS A 66 1.43 0.00 -25.46
CA LYS A 66 1.28 -0.13 -26.93
C LYS A 66 2.62 -0.11 -27.64
N ARG A 67 3.53 0.76 -27.21
CA ARG A 67 4.86 0.96 -27.84
C ARG A 67 5.86 -0.10 -27.41
N TYR A 68 5.84 -0.49 -26.13
CA TYR A 68 6.78 -1.41 -25.52
C TYR A 68 6.00 -2.62 -24.95
N LYS A 69 5.71 -3.60 -25.82
CA LYS A 69 4.99 -4.81 -25.41
C LYS A 69 5.74 -5.54 -24.29
N GLY A 70 5.04 -5.89 -23.21
CA GLY A 70 5.64 -6.60 -22.08
C GLY A 70 6.43 -5.72 -21.12
N LEU A 71 6.32 -4.39 -21.19
CA LEU A 71 6.97 -3.49 -20.24
C LEU A 71 6.30 -3.64 -18.86
N GLU A 72 6.91 -4.44 -17.98
CA GLU A 72 6.37 -4.83 -16.67
C GLU A 72 5.95 -3.63 -15.82
N LEU A 73 6.76 -2.55 -15.82
CA LEU A 73 6.48 -1.35 -15.03
C LEU A 73 5.21 -0.62 -15.49
N ALA A 74 4.86 -0.68 -16.77
CA ALA A 74 3.63 -0.07 -17.26
C ALA A 74 2.40 -0.85 -16.77
N TYR A 75 2.41 -2.18 -16.85
CA TYR A 75 1.34 -3.03 -16.30
C TYR A 75 1.20 -2.85 -14.79
N LEU A 76 2.33 -2.84 -14.07
CA LEU A 76 2.33 -2.66 -12.61
C LEU A 76 1.71 -1.33 -12.21
N ASN A 77 2.12 -0.22 -12.83
CA ASN A 77 1.60 1.10 -12.51
C ASN A 77 0.15 1.29 -12.95
N LEU A 78 -0.26 0.69 -14.07
CA LEU A 78 -1.67 0.71 -14.49
C LEU A 78 -2.56 -0.06 -13.50
N SER A 79 -2.06 -1.17 -12.95
CA SER A 79 -2.78 -1.91 -11.90
C SER A 79 -2.94 -1.09 -10.62
N ILE A 80 -1.91 -0.34 -10.22
CA ILE A 80 -1.95 0.58 -9.08
C ILE A 80 -2.96 1.71 -9.33
N LEU A 81 -2.95 2.29 -10.53
CA LEU A 81 -3.91 3.31 -10.93
C LEU A 81 -5.37 2.82 -10.79
N TYR A 82 -5.69 1.62 -11.32
CA TYR A 82 -7.04 1.07 -11.20
C TYR A 82 -7.43 0.75 -9.76
N ARG A 83 -6.47 0.31 -8.92
CA ARG A 83 -6.71 0.17 -7.48
C ARG A 83 -7.09 1.52 -6.85
N ASP A 84 -6.35 2.58 -7.16
CA ASP A 84 -6.56 3.92 -6.59
C ASP A 84 -7.87 4.57 -7.10
N LYS A 85 -8.36 4.14 -8.28
CA LYS A 85 -9.70 4.43 -8.79
C LYS A 85 -10.80 3.55 -8.16
N ASN A 86 -10.45 2.66 -7.24
CA ASN A 86 -11.34 1.64 -6.66
C ASN A 86 -11.91 0.65 -7.71
N GLU A 87 -11.21 0.44 -8.82
CA GLU A 87 -11.56 -0.48 -9.90
C GLU A 87 -10.76 -1.80 -9.76
N LEU A 88 -10.93 -2.47 -8.62
CA LEU A 88 -10.07 -3.58 -8.21
C LEU A 88 -10.09 -4.77 -9.20
N SER A 89 -11.25 -5.03 -9.82
CA SER A 89 -11.37 -6.09 -10.83
C SER A 89 -10.50 -5.82 -12.06
N LYS A 90 -10.45 -4.57 -12.53
CA LYS A 90 -9.56 -4.17 -13.64
C LYS A 90 -8.09 -4.28 -13.23
N SER A 91 -7.77 -3.87 -12.01
CA SER A 91 -6.42 -3.97 -11.46
C SER A 91 -5.91 -5.42 -11.47
N ILE A 92 -6.71 -6.36 -10.98
CA ILE A 92 -6.39 -7.80 -10.99
C ILE A 92 -6.24 -8.32 -12.43
N LYS A 93 -7.11 -7.91 -13.36
CA LYS A 93 -7.02 -8.30 -14.76
C LYS A 93 -5.69 -7.88 -15.39
N ILE A 94 -5.29 -6.62 -15.21
CA ILE A 94 -4.03 -6.08 -15.74
C ILE A 94 -2.81 -6.82 -15.15
N LEU A 95 -2.81 -7.15 -13.85
CA LEU A 95 -1.74 -7.94 -13.26
C LEU A 95 -1.64 -9.34 -13.86
N LYS A 96 -2.77 -10.01 -14.10
CA LYS A 96 -2.79 -11.33 -14.74
C LYS A 96 -2.27 -11.26 -16.18
N GLU A 97 -2.63 -10.23 -16.93
CA GLU A 97 -2.07 -9.98 -18.25
C GLU A 97 -0.55 -9.78 -18.19
N GLY A 98 -0.06 -8.99 -17.25
CA GLY A 98 1.37 -8.80 -17.00
C GLY A 98 2.10 -10.11 -16.65
N ILE A 99 1.50 -10.94 -15.79
CA ILE A 99 2.03 -12.27 -15.44
C ILE A 99 2.14 -13.19 -16.67
N ASN A 100 1.15 -13.18 -17.55
CA ASN A 100 1.20 -13.99 -18.76
C ASN A 100 2.35 -13.57 -19.70
N LEU A 101 2.71 -12.30 -19.72
CA LEU A 101 3.82 -11.77 -20.52
C LEU A 101 5.18 -11.94 -19.84
N SER A 102 5.23 -11.76 -18.53
CA SER A 102 6.46 -11.80 -17.72
C SER A 102 6.24 -12.62 -16.44
N PRO A 103 6.16 -13.96 -16.53
CA PRO A 103 5.79 -14.81 -15.40
C PRO A 103 6.83 -14.83 -14.26
N ASN A 104 8.03 -14.37 -14.49
CA ASN A 104 9.09 -14.30 -13.46
C ASN A 104 9.19 -12.95 -12.77
N PHE A 105 8.35 -11.97 -13.14
CA PHE A 105 8.36 -10.66 -12.51
C PHE A 105 7.55 -10.67 -11.20
N MET A 106 8.24 -10.95 -10.10
CA MET A 106 7.64 -11.14 -8.76
C MET A 106 6.76 -9.97 -8.27
N PRO A 107 7.04 -8.69 -8.59
CA PRO A 107 6.17 -7.59 -8.19
C PRO A 107 4.70 -7.72 -8.64
N PHE A 108 4.42 -8.40 -9.75
CA PHE A 108 3.04 -8.68 -10.15
C PHE A 108 2.32 -9.55 -9.14
N TYR A 109 2.96 -10.62 -8.67
CA TYR A 109 2.38 -11.53 -7.68
C TYR A 109 2.21 -10.87 -6.33
N THR A 110 3.16 -10.04 -5.90
CA THR A 110 3.06 -9.30 -4.64
C THR A 110 1.86 -8.35 -4.65
N ASN A 111 1.65 -7.60 -5.74
CA ASN A 111 0.48 -6.74 -5.86
C ASN A 111 -0.81 -7.56 -6.00
N LEU A 112 -0.79 -8.67 -6.74
CA LEU A 112 -1.94 -9.54 -6.90
C LEU A 112 -2.40 -10.14 -5.56
N ALA A 113 -1.47 -10.60 -4.72
CA ALA A 113 -1.76 -11.09 -3.38
C ALA A 113 -2.41 -10.00 -2.51
N CYS A 114 -1.85 -8.79 -2.55
CA CYS A 114 -2.41 -7.64 -1.83
C CYS A 114 -3.84 -7.31 -2.32
N PHE A 115 -4.08 -7.33 -3.64
CA PHE A 115 -5.39 -7.02 -4.20
C PHE A 115 -6.42 -8.11 -3.92
N TYR A 116 -6.03 -9.38 -3.95
CA TYR A 116 -6.89 -10.49 -3.52
C TYR A 116 -7.29 -10.35 -2.04
N ARG A 117 -6.34 -10.00 -1.17
CA ARG A 117 -6.64 -9.75 0.24
C ARG A 117 -7.64 -8.60 0.41
N ASN A 118 -7.41 -7.47 -0.27
CA ASN A 118 -8.26 -6.29 -0.19
C ASN A 118 -9.67 -6.53 -0.75
N SER A 119 -9.82 -7.46 -1.70
CA SER A 119 -11.12 -7.88 -2.24
C SER A 119 -11.78 -9.03 -1.48
N GLY A 120 -11.22 -9.44 -0.32
CA GLY A 120 -11.74 -10.54 0.48
C GLY A 120 -11.50 -11.94 -0.11
N GLN A 121 -10.77 -12.07 -1.22
CA GLN A 121 -10.42 -13.34 -1.86
C GLN A 121 -9.24 -14.00 -1.14
N LEU A 122 -9.42 -14.32 0.16
CA LEU A 122 -8.33 -14.73 1.06
C LEU A 122 -7.62 -16.00 0.58
N LYS A 123 -8.35 -16.96 0.03
CA LYS A 123 -7.76 -18.21 -0.49
C LYS A 123 -6.73 -17.91 -1.59
N LEU A 124 -7.09 -17.08 -2.57
CA LEU A 124 -6.18 -16.69 -3.66
C LEU A 124 -5.01 -15.85 -3.14
N ALA A 125 -5.22 -15.01 -2.13
CA ALA A 125 -4.14 -14.26 -1.49
C ALA A 125 -3.13 -15.19 -0.81
N ILE A 126 -3.61 -16.24 -0.11
CA ILE A 126 -2.76 -17.24 0.54
C ILE A 126 -1.96 -18.00 -0.52
N GLU A 127 -2.61 -18.56 -1.53
CA GLU A 127 -1.97 -19.33 -2.62
C GLU A 127 -0.89 -18.50 -3.32
N THR A 128 -1.19 -17.23 -3.61
CA THR A 128 -0.23 -16.31 -4.27
C THR A 128 0.99 -16.02 -3.40
N ASN A 129 0.79 -15.74 -2.11
CA ASN A 129 1.92 -15.51 -1.19
C ASN A 129 2.77 -16.77 -0.98
N LEU A 130 2.15 -17.95 -0.87
CA LEU A 130 2.87 -19.22 -0.79
C LEU A 130 3.69 -19.49 -2.06
N PHE A 131 3.15 -19.16 -3.23
CA PHE A 131 3.91 -19.19 -4.48
C PHE A 131 5.14 -18.29 -4.41
N ILE A 132 5.02 -17.03 -3.93
CA ILE A 132 6.17 -16.12 -3.80
C ILE A 132 7.21 -16.71 -2.84
N ILE A 133 6.80 -17.23 -1.68
CA ILE A 133 7.68 -17.87 -0.71
C ILE A 133 8.39 -19.09 -1.30
N SER A 134 7.72 -19.88 -2.16
CA SER A 134 8.34 -21.01 -2.85
C SER A 134 9.47 -20.58 -3.79
N LYS A 135 9.39 -19.39 -4.35
CA LYS A 135 10.44 -18.81 -5.22
C LYS A 135 11.54 -18.10 -4.41
N ASN A 136 11.17 -17.47 -3.31
CA ASN A 136 12.11 -16.77 -2.43
C ASN A 136 11.71 -16.94 -0.96
N LYS A 137 12.29 -17.92 -0.29
CA LYS A 137 12.06 -18.18 1.14
C LYS A 137 12.45 -17.02 2.07
N SER A 138 13.25 -16.08 1.59
CA SER A 138 13.66 -14.90 2.36
C SER A 138 12.75 -13.70 2.16
N ASP A 139 11.60 -13.86 1.51
CA ASP A 139 10.60 -12.80 1.40
C ASP A 139 9.75 -12.74 2.68
N PHE A 140 10.31 -12.12 3.71
CA PHE A 140 9.64 -11.98 5.01
C PHE A 140 8.41 -11.07 4.97
N ASN A 141 8.28 -10.22 3.96
CA ASN A 141 7.06 -9.45 3.77
C ASN A 141 5.87 -10.37 3.48
N CYS A 142 6.05 -11.36 2.60
CA CYS A 142 5.01 -12.35 2.30
C CYS A 142 4.65 -13.19 3.54
N PHE A 143 5.64 -13.56 4.38
CA PHE A 143 5.36 -14.23 5.65
C PHE A 143 4.54 -13.34 6.59
N HIS A 144 4.86 -12.04 6.67
CA HIS A 144 4.10 -11.11 7.49
C HIS A 144 2.66 -10.98 7.01
N GLU A 145 2.45 -10.81 5.69
CA GLU A 145 1.12 -10.76 5.09
C GLU A 145 0.30 -12.04 5.38
N LEU A 146 0.92 -13.21 5.22
CA LEU A 146 0.28 -14.49 5.51
C LEU A 146 -0.02 -14.68 7.00
N SER A 147 0.89 -14.31 7.88
CA SER A 147 0.74 -14.54 9.32
C SER A 147 -0.51 -13.88 9.90
N GLY A 148 -1.04 -12.85 9.26
CA GLY A 148 -2.32 -12.23 9.63
C GLY A 148 -3.54 -13.11 9.33
N ILE A 149 -3.55 -13.81 8.20
CA ILE A 149 -4.71 -14.50 7.64
C ILE A 149 -4.57 -16.03 7.59
N TYR A 150 -3.39 -16.59 7.79
CA TYR A 150 -3.08 -18.00 7.66
C TYR A 150 -2.24 -18.52 8.84
N ASP A 151 -2.43 -19.76 9.26
CA ASP A 151 -1.75 -20.35 10.42
C ASP A 151 -0.66 -21.39 10.06
N PHE A 152 -0.45 -21.63 8.77
CA PHE A 152 0.55 -22.54 8.22
C PHE A 152 0.36 -24.02 8.63
N LYS A 153 -0.85 -24.46 9.02
CA LYS A 153 -1.08 -25.85 9.41
C LYS A 153 -0.65 -26.84 8.33
N ASP A 154 -0.94 -26.54 7.07
CA ASP A 154 -0.62 -27.40 5.94
C ASP A 154 0.77 -27.10 5.34
N HIS A 155 1.51 -26.11 5.88
CA HIS A 155 2.81 -25.63 5.38
C HIS A 155 3.84 -25.57 6.51
N GLN A 156 4.04 -26.74 7.17
CA GLN A 156 4.88 -26.84 8.36
C GLN A 156 6.38 -26.53 8.10
N ASN A 157 6.85 -26.74 6.86
CA ASN A 157 8.23 -26.44 6.51
C ASN A 157 8.48 -24.93 6.49
N GLU A 158 7.54 -24.16 5.95
CA GLU A 158 7.55 -22.70 5.91
C GLU A 158 7.44 -22.13 7.33
N LEU A 159 6.55 -22.70 8.16
CA LEU A 159 6.42 -22.33 9.56
C LEU A 159 7.72 -22.57 10.33
N LYS A 160 8.32 -23.76 10.20
CA LYS A 160 9.59 -24.10 10.85
C LYS A 160 10.72 -23.19 10.38
N PHE A 161 10.80 -22.90 9.07
CA PHE A 161 11.78 -21.97 8.52
C PHE A 161 11.65 -20.59 9.18
N LEU A 162 10.44 -20.04 9.24
CA LEU A 162 10.22 -18.73 9.83
C LEU A 162 10.55 -18.70 11.33
N LEU A 163 10.07 -19.68 12.10
CA LEU A 163 10.30 -19.74 13.56
C LEU A 163 11.77 -19.96 13.93
N ASN A 164 12.53 -20.66 13.08
CA ASN A 164 13.96 -20.89 13.30
C ASN A 164 14.86 -19.80 12.71
N THR A 165 14.27 -18.79 12.08
CA THR A 165 15.06 -17.68 11.49
C THR A 165 15.74 -16.86 12.58
N LYS A 166 17.05 -16.72 12.49
CA LYS A 166 17.86 -15.81 13.34
C LYS A 166 17.67 -14.37 12.85
N ILE A 167 16.66 -13.70 13.40
CA ILE A 167 16.26 -12.36 12.95
C ILE A 167 17.36 -11.29 13.14
N GLU A 168 18.32 -11.56 14.04
CA GLU A 168 19.46 -10.67 14.31
C GLU A 168 20.36 -10.50 13.08
N ASN A 169 20.44 -11.54 12.25
CA ASN A 169 21.31 -11.59 11.06
C ASN A 169 20.64 -11.01 9.80
N LEU A 170 19.38 -10.59 9.90
CA LEU A 170 18.63 -10.04 8.78
C LEU A 170 18.92 -8.55 8.60
N ASN A 171 18.82 -8.10 7.33
CA ASN A 171 18.77 -6.68 7.08
C ASN A 171 17.55 -6.03 7.78
N PRO A 172 17.58 -4.73 8.07
CA PRO A 172 16.56 -4.08 8.89
C PRO A 172 15.11 -4.27 8.39
N GLY A 173 14.88 -4.18 7.08
CA GLY A 173 13.55 -4.37 6.50
C GLY A 173 13.04 -5.80 6.70
N SER A 174 13.85 -6.80 6.36
CA SER A 174 13.53 -8.21 6.57
C SER A 174 13.34 -8.54 8.05
N LYS A 175 14.13 -7.95 8.94
CA LYS A 175 14.03 -8.12 10.39
C LYS A 175 12.69 -7.64 10.93
N ILE A 176 12.21 -6.48 10.48
CA ILE A 176 10.91 -5.94 10.87
C ILE A 176 9.79 -6.91 10.48
N TYR A 177 9.74 -7.34 9.22
CA TYR A 177 8.69 -8.22 8.74
C TYR A 177 8.76 -9.62 9.36
N ALA A 178 9.95 -10.20 9.51
CA ALA A 178 10.12 -11.49 10.18
C ALA A 178 9.66 -11.43 11.64
N ALA A 179 10.04 -10.39 12.37
CA ALA A 179 9.63 -10.21 13.76
C ALA A 179 8.11 -10.09 13.90
N PHE A 180 7.44 -9.31 13.06
CA PHE A 180 5.98 -9.20 13.09
C PHE A 180 5.31 -10.50 12.68
N ALA A 181 5.82 -11.22 11.66
CA ALA A 181 5.28 -12.50 11.24
C ALA A 181 5.36 -13.55 12.37
N ILE A 182 6.52 -13.68 13.01
CA ILE A 182 6.73 -14.59 14.15
C ILE A 182 5.82 -14.19 15.31
N SER A 183 5.72 -12.90 15.62
CA SER A 183 4.84 -12.41 16.69
C SER A 183 3.38 -12.81 16.43
N ASN A 184 2.86 -12.61 15.21
CA ASN A 184 1.49 -12.96 14.85
C ASN A 184 1.22 -14.46 15.03
N LEU A 185 2.14 -15.32 14.60
CA LEU A 185 1.99 -16.77 14.71
C LEU A 185 2.05 -17.24 16.16
N LEU A 186 2.99 -16.71 16.96
CA LEU A 186 3.07 -17.01 18.39
C LEU A 186 1.81 -16.54 19.13
N HIS A 187 1.25 -15.39 18.75
CA HIS A 187 -0.02 -14.92 19.30
C HIS A 187 -1.16 -15.89 19.00
N LYS A 188 -1.29 -16.37 17.76
CA LYS A 188 -2.27 -17.39 17.38
C LYS A 188 -2.09 -18.69 18.16
N GLN A 189 -0.84 -19.06 18.51
CA GLN A 189 -0.51 -20.21 19.36
C GLN A 189 -0.70 -19.93 20.87
N ARG A 190 -1.21 -18.75 21.25
CA ARG A 190 -1.39 -18.29 22.64
C ARG A 190 -0.09 -18.16 23.44
N LYS A 191 1.06 -18.07 22.78
CA LYS A 191 2.37 -17.83 23.38
C LYS A 191 2.63 -16.33 23.54
N PHE A 192 1.79 -15.67 24.32
CA PHE A 192 1.73 -14.19 24.40
C PHE A 192 3.02 -13.54 24.84
N LYS A 193 3.76 -14.13 25.82
CA LYS A 193 5.04 -13.58 26.29
C LYS A 193 6.11 -13.57 25.20
N GLU A 194 6.19 -14.64 24.41
CA GLU A 194 7.12 -14.75 23.30
C GLU A 194 6.71 -13.83 22.15
N SER A 195 5.42 -13.81 21.82
CA SER A 195 4.85 -12.87 20.82
C SER A 195 5.23 -11.42 21.16
N ALA A 196 5.04 -10.99 22.40
CA ALA A 196 5.36 -9.62 22.84
C ALA A 196 6.86 -9.27 22.65
N LYS A 197 7.78 -10.24 22.87
CA LYS A 197 9.21 -10.03 22.62
C LYS A 197 9.48 -9.71 21.14
N TYR A 198 8.95 -10.51 20.22
CA TYR A 198 9.13 -10.30 18.80
C TYR A 198 8.42 -9.03 18.31
N LEU A 199 7.23 -8.72 18.85
CA LEU A 199 6.52 -7.48 18.56
C LEU A 199 7.37 -6.26 18.94
N LYS A 200 8.01 -6.31 20.11
CA LYS A 200 8.92 -5.25 20.55
C LYS A 200 10.11 -5.10 19.60
N VAL A 201 10.76 -6.19 19.20
CA VAL A 201 11.89 -6.14 18.25
C VAL A 201 11.46 -5.48 16.94
N GLY A 202 10.31 -5.87 16.37
CA GLY A 202 9.80 -5.29 15.14
C GLY A 202 9.52 -3.78 15.28
N ASN A 203 8.90 -3.37 16.39
CA ASN A 203 8.61 -1.97 16.67
C ASN A 203 9.89 -1.14 16.90
N ASP A 204 10.82 -1.63 17.71
CA ASP A 204 12.08 -0.92 17.99
C ASP A 204 12.90 -0.72 16.72
N GLU A 205 12.97 -1.75 15.86
CA GLU A 205 13.63 -1.64 14.56
C GLU A 205 12.92 -0.67 13.63
N SER A 206 11.58 -0.74 13.56
CA SER A 206 10.76 0.17 12.72
C SER A 206 10.92 1.63 13.13
N LEU A 207 11.02 1.93 14.43
CA LEU A 207 11.18 3.29 14.95
C LEU A 207 12.50 3.94 14.55
N LYS A 208 13.54 3.16 14.26
CA LYS A 208 14.82 3.70 13.76
C LYS A 208 14.66 4.39 12.40
N TYR A 209 13.74 3.89 11.56
CA TYR A 209 13.50 4.40 10.21
C TYR A 209 12.29 5.34 10.12
N ARG A 210 11.32 5.17 11.00
CA ARG A 210 10.08 5.96 11.03
C ARG A 210 10.01 6.73 12.36
N LYS A 211 10.94 7.63 12.56
CA LYS A 211 10.87 8.54 13.72
C LYS A 211 9.57 9.33 13.62
N SER A 212 8.74 9.25 14.66
CA SER A 212 7.59 10.12 14.74
C SER A 212 8.09 11.54 15.04
N ASP A 213 7.80 12.48 14.14
CA ASP A 213 8.06 13.90 14.40
C ASP A 213 6.92 14.44 15.25
N LEU A 214 7.15 14.50 16.57
CA LEU A 214 6.18 15.05 17.51
C LEU A 214 5.88 16.53 17.21
N ASN A 215 6.90 17.30 16.82
CA ASN A 215 6.73 18.72 16.50
C ASN A 215 5.84 18.93 15.28
N LEU A 216 5.96 18.06 14.26
CA LEU A 216 5.07 18.09 13.11
C LEU A 216 3.63 17.77 13.52
N LYS A 217 3.42 16.80 14.41
CA LYS A 217 2.08 16.46 14.93
C LYS A 217 1.48 17.61 15.75
N ILE A 218 2.29 18.27 16.59
CA ILE A 218 1.85 19.45 17.35
C ILE A 218 1.43 20.56 16.39
N LYS A 219 2.24 20.88 15.36
CA LYS A 219 1.89 21.87 14.33
C LYS A 219 0.57 21.54 13.61
N HIS A 220 0.33 20.27 13.31
CA HIS A 220 -0.95 19.86 12.72
C HIS A 220 -2.12 20.10 13.69
N ILE A 221 -1.96 19.77 14.97
CA ILE A 221 -3.00 20.01 16.00
C ILE A 221 -3.27 21.51 16.12
N GLU A 222 -2.23 22.34 16.17
CA GLU A 222 -2.34 23.80 16.22
C GLU A 222 -3.04 24.36 14.98
N PHE A 223 -2.70 23.85 13.80
CA PHE A 223 -3.38 24.19 12.55
C PHE A 223 -4.86 23.84 12.62
N TYR A 224 -5.23 22.62 13.03
CA TYR A 224 -6.65 22.25 13.15
C TYR A 224 -7.39 23.09 14.19
N ARG A 225 -6.75 23.46 15.31
CA ARG A 225 -7.33 24.37 16.31
C ARG A 225 -7.51 25.78 15.79
N SER A 226 -6.71 26.22 14.83
CA SER A 226 -6.82 27.57 14.22
C SER A 226 -7.95 27.67 13.19
N ILE A 227 -8.48 26.55 12.71
CA ILE A 227 -9.59 26.55 11.77
C ILE A 227 -10.84 27.07 12.51
N LYS A 228 -11.22 28.29 12.20
CA LYS A 228 -12.49 28.85 12.63
C LYS A 228 -13.59 28.29 11.71
N PHE A 229 -14.44 27.45 12.27
CA PHE A 229 -15.68 27.12 11.57
C PHE A 229 -16.57 28.39 11.59
N ASN A 230 -16.82 28.97 10.41
CA ASN A 230 -17.89 29.92 10.31
C ASN A 230 -19.18 29.14 10.56
N ASP A 231 -19.89 29.49 11.61
CA ASP A 231 -21.28 29.12 11.83
C ASP A 231 -22.16 29.77 10.73
N SER A 232 -21.90 29.40 9.48
CA SER A 232 -22.90 29.63 8.44
C SER A 232 -24.09 28.78 8.85
N LYS A 233 -25.18 29.43 9.22
CA LYS A 233 -26.49 28.82 9.50
C LYS A 233 -26.86 27.96 8.29
N HIS A 234 -26.31 26.76 8.21
CA HIS A 234 -26.82 25.76 7.29
C HIS A 234 -28.24 25.48 7.75
N LYS A 235 -29.21 25.95 6.98
CA LYS A 235 -30.61 25.49 7.12
C LYS A 235 -30.51 23.98 6.95
N PHE A 236 -30.62 23.26 8.09
CA PHE A 236 -30.81 21.83 8.04
C PHE A 236 -32.04 21.58 7.19
N PHE A 237 -31.87 20.89 6.09
CA PHE A 237 -33.01 20.40 5.34
C PHE A 237 -33.85 19.56 6.32
N ASN A 238 -35.14 19.84 6.40
CA ASN A 238 -36.11 19.06 7.16
C ASN A 238 -36.30 17.68 6.49
N ASN A 239 -35.23 16.90 6.45
CA ASN A 239 -35.34 15.50 6.09
C ASN A 239 -35.56 14.69 7.35
N SER A 240 -36.46 13.72 7.28
CA SER A 240 -36.84 12.80 8.34
C SER A 240 -35.73 11.90 8.88
N CYS A 241 -34.48 12.11 8.44
CA CYS A 241 -33.31 11.34 8.83
C CYS A 241 -32.38 12.17 9.72
N ASN A 242 -31.99 11.62 10.86
CA ASN A 242 -30.97 12.19 11.72
C ASN A 242 -29.61 11.57 11.31
N TYR A 243 -28.62 12.41 11.05
CA TYR A 243 -27.28 11.96 10.73
C TYR A 243 -26.41 11.94 12.00
N ILE A 244 -25.70 10.84 12.21
CA ILE A 244 -24.71 10.70 13.27
C ILE A 244 -23.34 10.66 12.64
N PHE A 245 -22.49 11.64 12.96
CA PHE A 245 -21.10 11.67 12.51
C PHE A 245 -20.19 11.19 13.65
N ILE A 246 -19.47 10.10 13.43
CA ILE A 246 -18.49 9.58 14.36
C ILE A 246 -17.12 10.14 13.96
N VAL A 247 -16.61 11.08 14.76
CA VAL A 247 -15.31 11.71 14.54
C VAL A 247 -14.34 11.26 15.61
N GLY A 248 -13.20 10.74 15.20
CA GLY A 248 -12.16 10.31 16.13
C GLY A 248 -10.80 10.19 15.45
N MET A 249 -9.76 10.14 16.27
CA MET A 249 -8.43 9.82 15.76
C MET A 249 -8.37 8.36 15.28
N PRO A 250 -7.53 8.04 14.28
CA PRO A 250 -7.31 6.66 13.90
C PRO A 250 -7.02 5.78 15.14
N ARG A 251 -7.70 4.63 15.24
CA ARG A 251 -7.64 3.70 16.39
C ARG A 251 -8.24 4.21 17.72
N SER A 252 -9.09 5.23 17.69
CA SER A 252 -9.84 5.71 18.86
C SER A 252 -11.08 4.86 19.20
N GLY A 253 -11.35 3.81 18.42
CA GLY A 253 -12.54 2.97 18.58
C GLY A 253 -13.77 3.49 17.80
N SER A 254 -13.60 4.46 16.89
CA SER A 254 -14.70 4.97 16.04
C SER A 254 -15.41 3.84 15.27
N THR A 255 -14.65 2.93 14.64
CA THR A 255 -15.21 1.76 13.95
C THR A 255 -15.97 0.81 14.89
N LEU A 256 -15.49 0.64 16.14
CA LEU A 256 -16.21 -0.16 17.13
C LEU A 256 -17.54 0.49 17.50
N LEU A 257 -17.54 1.80 17.71
CA LEU A 257 -18.76 2.56 18.01
C LEU A 257 -19.75 2.51 16.84
N GLU A 258 -19.28 2.68 15.62
CA GLU A 258 -20.06 2.53 14.39
C GLU A 258 -20.71 1.15 14.30
N ASN A 259 -19.95 0.07 14.51
CA ASN A 259 -20.46 -1.30 14.52
C ASN A 259 -21.51 -1.51 15.64
N ILE A 260 -21.32 -0.91 16.82
CA ILE A 260 -22.30 -1.01 17.91
C ILE A 260 -23.61 -0.28 17.55
N LEU A 261 -23.51 0.91 16.97
CA LEU A 261 -24.67 1.69 16.53
C LEU A 261 -25.43 0.98 15.41
N SER A 262 -24.73 0.36 14.46
CA SER A 262 -25.32 -0.37 13.33
C SER A 262 -26.05 -1.67 13.74
N LEU A 263 -25.89 -2.13 14.98
CA LEU A 263 -26.73 -3.21 15.53
C LEU A 263 -28.20 -2.77 15.73
N ASN A 264 -28.47 -1.47 15.77
CA ASN A 264 -29.83 -0.97 15.81
C ASN A 264 -30.43 -0.99 14.39
N PRO A 265 -31.59 -1.68 14.17
CA PRO A 265 -32.18 -1.80 12.83
C PRO A 265 -32.60 -0.47 12.20
N ASN A 266 -32.72 0.60 13.02
CA ASN A 266 -33.04 1.94 12.53
C ASN A 266 -31.79 2.77 12.17
N VAL A 267 -30.57 2.22 12.28
CA VAL A 267 -29.32 2.87 11.95
C VAL A 267 -28.75 2.24 10.69
N ILE A 268 -28.51 3.06 9.68
CA ILE A 268 -27.88 2.65 8.43
C ILE A 268 -26.42 3.14 8.47
N ASP A 269 -25.51 2.20 8.36
CA ASP A 269 -24.10 2.49 8.20
C ASP A 269 -23.84 2.97 6.76
N MET A 270 -23.22 4.14 6.62
CA MET A 270 -22.94 4.77 5.33
C MET A 270 -21.47 4.63 4.90
N GLY A 271 -20.63 3.95 5.74
CA GLY A 271 -19.22 3.69 5.47
C GLY A 271 -18.26 4.79 5.91
#